data_93f9a9207682a1098bd06cd03b8bf2c3
#
_entry.id   93f9a9207682a1098bd06cd03b8bf2c3
#
_cell.length_a   1.000
_cell.length_b   1.000
_cell.length_c   1.000
_cell.angle_alpha   90.00
_cell.angle_beta   90.00
_cell.angle_gamma   90.00
#
_symmetry.space_group_name_H-M   'P 1'
#
loop_
_entity.id
_entity.type
_entity.pdbx_description
1 polymer ?
#
loop_
_entity_poly.entity_id
_entity_poly.type
_entity_poly.pdbx_seq_one_letter_code
_entity_poly.pdbx_strand_id
1 'polypeptide(L)'
;MIFIDETWTKTNMTRLYGWAEVGHRLVDAVPHGHWNTSTFIAGLRCDGLVAPCVFDGAINGEAFLAYIEQVLVPTLRRGDIVVMDRLSSHKVAGVRKAIEGAGARLLYLPPYSPDLNPIEQAFAKLKALLRAKAARSVGALWKALGDLAPCFAPAECANFLRHAGYFWSS
;
A
#
# COMPACT_ATOMS: atom_id res chain seq x y z
N MET A 1 0.17 8.29 13.93
CA MET A 1 -0.75 8.34 12.78
C MET A 1 -0.37 7.26 11.80
N ILE A 2 -1.36 6.59 11.20
CA ILE A 2 -1.19 5.49 10.25
C ILE A 2 -2.15 5.72 9.09
N PHE A 3 -1.65 5.74 7.87
CA PHE A 3 -2.47 5.81 6.65
C PHE A 3 -2.62 4.41 6.08
N ILE A 4 -3.85 3.92 5.97
CA ILE A 4 -4.17 2.59 5.45
C ILE A 4 -4.78 2.74 4.06
N ASP A 5 -4.31 1.92 3.12
CA ASP A 5 -4.87 1.85 1.78
C ASP A 5 -4.52 0.51 1.13
N GLU A 6 -5.18 0.22 0.00
CA GLU A 6 -4.91 -0.94 -0.83
C GLU A 6 -4.39 -0.54 -2.22
N THR A 7 -3.59 -1.42 -2.79
CA THR A 7 -3.12 -1.25 -4.17
C THR A 7 -3.05 -2.57 -4.92
N TRP A 8 -3.37 -2.54 -6.20
CA TRP A 8 -3.30 -3.72 -7.06
C TRP A 8 -1.88 -3.94 -7.56
N THR A 9 -1.46 -5.20 -7.53
CA THR A 9 -0.21 -5.69 -8.08
C THR A 9 -0.51 -6.86 -9.02
N LYS A 10 0.27 -7.01 -10.10
CA LYS A 10 0.00 -7.98 -11.17
C LYS A 10 1.25 -8.72 -11.58
N THR A 11 1.10 -9.97 -12.00
CA THR A 11 2.21 -10.82 -12.47
C THR A 11 2.76 -10.42 -13.84
N ASN A 12 2.08 -9.51 -14.55
CA ASN A 12 2.56 -8.95 -15.82
C ASN A 12 3.25 -7.58 -15.68
N MET A 13 3.50 -7.12 -14.44
CA MET A 13 4.19 -5.84 -14.23
C MET A 13 5.60 -5.88 -14.83
N THR A 14 5.92 -4.87 -15.64
CA THR A 14 7.23 -4.68 -16.28
C THR A 14 7.62 -3.21 -16.23
N ARG A 15 8.90 -2.92 -16.49
CA ARG A 15 9.38 -1.53 -16.56
C ARG A 15 8.58 -0.75 -17.60
N LEU A 16 8.23 0.48 -17.28
CA LEU A 16 7.50 1.38 -18.17
C LEU A 16 8.43 2.21 -19.06
N TYR A 17 9.69 2.36 -18.63
CA TYR A 17 10.71 3.16 -19.27
C TYR A 17 12.05 2.43 -19.24
N GLY A 18 12.88 2.71 -20.22
CA GLY A 18 14.27 2.25 -20.29
C GLY A 18 15.12 3.28 -21.04
N TRP A 19 16.42 3.00 -21.14
CA TRP A 19 17.40 3.84 -21.80
C TRP A 19 17.92 3.13 -23.05
N ALA A 20 18.10 3.87 -24.13
CA ALA A 20 18.79 3.46 -25.34
C ALA A 20 19.71 4.59 -25.79
N GLU A 21 20.71 4.26 -26.62
CA GLU A 21 21.55 5.27 -27.25
C GLU A 21 20.72 6.24 -28.10
N VAL A 22 21.17 7.48 -28.21
CA VAL A 22 20.48 8.50 -29.01
C VAL A 22 20.34 8.00 -30.45
N GLY A 23 19.11 8.06 -30.96
CA GLY A 23 18.78 7.58 -32.34
C GLY A 23 18.41 6.09 -32.40
N HIS A 24 18.51 5.33 -31.31
CA HIS A 24 18.10 3.91 -31.27
C HIS A 24 16.77 3.74 -30.53
N ARG A 25 15.90 2.88 -31.08
CA ARG A 25 14.64 2.51 -30.43
C ARG A 25 14.91 1.49 -29.34
N LEU A 26 14.42 1.77 -28.12
CA LEU A 26 14.37 0.75 -27.07
C LEU A 26 13.37 -0.34 -27.46
N VAL A 27 13.84 -1.60 -27.52
CA VAL A 27 13.02 -2.79 -27.73
C VAL A 27 13.08 -3.62 -26.46
N ASP A 28 11.91 -3.94 -25.89
CA ASP A 28 11.78 -4.80 -24.71
C ASP A 28 10.58 -5.73 -24.87
N ALA A 29 10.65 -6.89 -24.23
CA ALA A 29 9.58 -7.89 -24.26
C ALA A 29 8.61 -7.65 -23.10
N VAL A 30 7.34 -7.41 -23.45
CA VAL A 30 6.26 -7.28 -22.46
C VAL A 30 5.57 -8.64 -22.29
N PRO A 31 5.33 -9.11 -21.06
CA PRO A 31 4.59 -10.33 -20.81
C PRO A 31 3.21 -10.27 -21.45
N HIS A 32 2.90 -11.25 -22.30
CA HIS A 32 1.62 -11.40 -22.96
C HIS A 32 0.85 -12.61 -22.38
N GLY A 33 -0.48 -12.58 -22.42
CA GLY A 33 -1.33 -13.66 -21.95
C GLY A 33 -2.08 -13.33 -20.67
N HIS A 34 -2.58 -14.36 -19.97
CA HIS A 34 -3.30 -14.19 -18.70
C HIS A 34 -2.37 -13.77 -17.58
N TRP A 35 -2.82 -12.83 -16.76
CA TRP A 35 -2.12 -12.38 -15.56
C TRP A 35 -3.03 -12.47 -14.35
N ASN A 36 -2.43 -12.74 -13.20
CA ASN A 36 -3.12 -12.71 -11.93
C ASN A 36 -2.95 -11.34 -11.27
N THR A 37 -4.00 -10.88 -10.61
CA THR A 37 -4.02 -9.65 -9.83
C THR A 37 -4.10 -10.02 -8.36
N SER A 38 -3.23 -9.44 -7.54
CA SER A 38 -3.29 -9.53 -6.08
C SER A 38 -3.50 -8.12 -5.50
N THR A 39 -4.25 -8.03 -4.41
CA THR A 39 -4.40 -6.80 -3.64
C THR A 39 -3.36 -6.80 -2.52
N PHE A 40 -2.55 -5.76 -2.46
CA PHE A 40 -1.63 -5.49 -1.36
C PHE A 40 -2.20 -4.38 -0.49
N ILE A 41 -2.32 -4.64 0.81
CA ILE A 41 -2.75 -3.66 1.82
C ILE A 41 -1.60 -3.43 2.78
N ALA A 42 -1.41 -2.19 3.19
CA ALA A 42 -0.46 -1.83 4.24
C ALA A 42 -0.87 -0.52 4.92
N GLY A 43 -0.25 -0.24 6.06
CA GLY A 43 -0.28 1.05 6.71
C GLY A 43 1.05 1.77 6.54
N LEU A 44 1.01 3.08 6.30
CA LEU A 44 2.18 3.94 6.32
C LEU A 44 2.25 4.69 7.66
N ARG A 45 3.33 4.47 8.41
CA ARG A 45 3.75 5.28 9.56
C ARG A 45 4.94 6.16 9.16
N CYS A 46 5.34 7.06 10.05
CA CYS A 46 6.56 7.87 9.86
C CYS A 46 7.86 7.04 9.91
N ASP A 47 7.79 5.86 10.48
CA ASP A 47 8.94 4.96 10.71
C ASP A 47 8.95 3.72 9.79
N GLY A 48 7.94 3.54 8.94
CA GLY A 48 7.90 2.41 8.02
C GLY A 48 6.51 2.02 7.56
N LEU A 49 6.45 0.95 6.76
CA LEU A 49 5.21 0.25 6.45
C LEU A 49 4.87 -0.72 7.59
N VAL A 50 3.60 -0.76 7.97
CA VAL A 50 3.07 -1.63 9.02
C VAL A 50 1.90 -2.45 8.51
N ALA A 51 1.63 -3.58 9.16
CA ALA A 51 0.51 -4.45 8.84
C ALA A 51 0.41 -4.84 7.35
N PRO A 52 1.51 -5.19 6.63
CA PRO A 52 1.43 -5.58 5.24
C PRO A 52 0.67 -6.90 5.10
N CYS A 53 -0.24 -6.96 4.13
CA CYS A 53 -1.00 -8.17 3.81
C CYS A 53 -1.24 -8.26 2.30
N VAL A 54 -1.33 -9.48 1.78
CA VAL A 54 -1.61 -9.74 0.37
C VAL A 54 -2.83 -10.64 0.26
N PHE A 55 -3.73 -10.28 -0.63
CA PHE A 55 -4.92 -11.08 -0.98
C PHE A 55 -4.85 -11.50 -2.44
N ASP A 56 -5.31 -12.71 -2.73
CA ASP A 56 -5.49 -13.16 -4.10
C ASP A 56 -6.77 -12.52 -4.68
N GLY A 57 -6.62 -11.77 -5.75
CA GLY A 57 -7.72 -11.02 -6.36
C GLY A 57 -8.11 -9.74 -5.63
N ALA A 58 -9.37 -9.34 -5.81
CA ALA A 58 -9.96 -8.15 -5.20
C ALA A 58 -10.41 -8.43 -3.76
N ILE A 59 -10.30 -7.43 -2.90
CA ILE A 59 -10.79 -7.51 -1.53
C ILE A 59 -12.24 -7.03 -1.44
N ASN A 60 -13.05 -7.70 -0.64
CA ASN A 60 -14.39 -7.28 -0.25
C ASN A 60 -14.39 -6.73 1.20
N GLY A 61 -15.55 -6.23 1.64
CA GLY A 61 -15.66 -5.63 2.96
C GLY A 61 -15.44 -6.61 4.12
N GLU A 62 -15.79 -7.89 3.99
CA GLU A 62 -15.57 -8.90 5.02
C GLU A 62 -14.08 -9.22 5.16
N ALA A 63 -13.39 -9.41 4.03
CA ALA A 63 -11.95 -9.64 4.03
C ALA A 63 -11.18 -8.40 4.54
N PHE A 64 -11.67 -7.18 4.23
CA PHE A 64 -11.11 -5.96 4.78
C PHE A 64 -11.30 -5.89 6.31
N LEU A 65 -12.47 -6.22 6.83
CA LEU A 65 -12.71 -6.29 8.28
C LEU A 65 -11.80 -7.32 8.95
N ALA A 66 -11.66 -8.50 8.35
CA ALA A 66 -10.74 -9.53 8.86
C ALA A 66 -9.28 -9.03 8.88
N TYR A 67 -8.84 -8.31 7.85
CA TYR A 67 -7.53 -7.65 7.83
C TYR A 67 -7.38 -6.64 8.97
N ILE A 68 -8.38 -5.81 9.19
CA ILE A 68 -8.36 -4.84 10.30
C ILE A 68 -8.19 -5.56 11.64
N GLU A 69 -9.00 -6.59 11.90
CA GLU A 69 -9.03 -7.28 13.19
C GLU A 69 -7.78 -8.13 13.44
N GLN A 70 -7.31 -8.85 12.41
CA GLN A 70 -6.26 -9.86 12.56
C GLN A 70 -4.85 -9.32 12.28
N VAL A 71 -4.71 -8.30 11.43
CA VAL A 71 -3.41 -7.82 10.97
C VAL A 71 -3.13 -6.39 11.44
N LEU A 72 -4.08 -5.47 11.28
CA LEU A 72 -3.86 -4.08 11.67
C LEU A 72 -3.93 -3.88 13.19
N VAL A 73 -5.04 -4.29 13.82
CA VAL A 73 -5.30 -4.07 15.25
C VAL A 73 -4.14 -4.51 16.14
N PRO A 74 -3.49 -5.67 15.93
CA PRO A 74 -2.32 -6.07 16.73
C PRO A 74 -1.11 -5.13 16.64
N THR A 75 -1.04 -4.29 15.60
CA THR A 75 0.04 -3.31 15.40
C THR A 75 -0.28 -1.92 15.97
N LEU A 76 -1.54 -1.70 16.36
CA LEU A 76 -1.99 -0.41 16.87
C LEU A 76 -1.47 -0.14 18.28
N ARG A 77 -1.17 1.12 18.52
CA ARG A 77 -0.83 1.65 19.85
C ARG A 77 -1.98 2.52 20.34
N ARG A 78 -2.21 2.51 21.64
CA ARG A 78 -3.22 3.39 22.26
C ARG A 78 -2.92 4.85 21.91
N GLY A 79 -3.93 5.58 21.39
CA GLY A 79 -3.81 6.95 20.92
C GLY A 79 -3.42 7.08 19.44
N ASP A 80 -3.21 5.97 18.73
CA ASP A 80 -2.99 6.04 17.28
C ASP A 80 -4.20 6.67 16.55
N ILE A 81 -3.92 7.34 15.45
CA ILE A 81 -4.92 7.84 14.51
C ILE A 81 -4.76 7.05 13.22
N VAL A 82 -5.75 6.24 12.90
CA VAL A 82 -5.84 5.50 11.64
C VAL A 82 -6.59 6.35 10.64
N VAL A 83 -5.97 6.63 9.51
CA VAL A 83 -6.54 7.43 8.42
C VAL A 83 -6.70 6.52 7.20
N MET A 84 -7.87 6.57 6.57
CA MET A 84 -8.16 5.82 5.34
C MET A 84 -9.11 6.63 4.45
N ASP A 85 -9.19 6.25 3.20
CA ASP A 85 -10.14 6.85 2.28
C ASP A 85 -11.60 6.41 2.58
N ARG A 86 -12.54 6.88 1.78
CA ARG A 86 -13.97 6.62 1.96
C ARG A 86 -14.51 5.52 1.06
N LEU A 87 -13.72 4.54 0.65
CA LEU A 87 -14.21 3.39 -0.09
C LEU A 87 -15.30 2.64 0.69
N SER A 88 -16.20 2.00 -0.05
CA SER A 88 -17.31 1.25 0.56
C SER A 88 -16.81 0.08 1.42
N SER A 89 -15.74 -0.59 1.00
CA SER A 89 -15.05 -1.64 1.76
C SER A 89 -14.54 -1.16 3.12
N HIS A 90 -14.10 0.10 3.23
CA HIS A 90 -13.59 0.69 4.46
C HIS A 90 -14.68 1.12 5.46
N LYS A 91 -15.93 1.20 5.00
CA LYS A 91 -17.09 1.62 5.82
C LYS A 91 -17.93 0.48 6.33
N VAL A 92 -17.46 -0.75 6.20
CA VAL A 92 -18.15 -1.94 6.70
C VAL A 92 -18.35 -1.83 8.21
N ALA A 93 -19.53 -2.24 8.67
CA ALA A 93 -19.82 -2.31 10.10
C ALA A 93 -18.77 -3.19 10.79
N GLY A 94 -18.20 -2.70 11.90
CA GLY A 94 -17.14 -3.40 12.63
C GLY A 94 -15.76 -2.76 12.48
N VAL A 95 -15.39 -2.20 11.31
CA VAL A 95 -14.07 -1.58 11.10
C VAL A 95 -13.79 -0.50 12.14
N ARG A 96 -14.70 0.47 12.31
CA ARG A 96 -14.57 1.51 13.34
C ARG A 96 -14.48 0.92 14.74
N LYS A 97 -15.38 -0.02 15.06
CA LYS A 97 -15.42 -0.65 16.38
C LYS A 97 -14.13 -1.38 16.72
N ALA A 98 -13.54 -2.10 15.76
CA ALA A 98 -12.29 -2.81 15.95
C ALA A 98 -11.12 -1.85 16.23
N ILE A 99 -11.00 -0.77 15.45
CA ILE A 99 -9.95 0.24 15.62
C ILE A 99 -10.11 0.99 16.95
N GLU A 100 -11.31 1.46 17.26
CA GLU A 100 -11.59 2.19 18.51
C GLU A 100 -11.49 1.30 19.73
N GLY A 101 -11.85 0.02 19.61
CA GLY A 101 -11.65 -0.99 20.65
C GLY A 101 -10.18 -1.24 21.00
N ALA A 102 -9.27 -1.02 20.06
CA ALA A 102 -7.82 -1.05 20.31
C ALA A 102 -7.26 0.25 20.93
N GLY A 103 -8.12 1.22 21.24
CA GLY A 103 -7.72 2.51 21.80
C GLY A 103 -7.17 3.50 20.78
N ALA A 104 -7.38 3.25 19.49
CA ALA A 104 -7.05 4.15 18.40
C ALA A 104 -8.27 4.94 17.93
N ARG A 105 -8.08 5.92 17.05
CA ARG A 105 -9.14 6.74 16.45
C ARG A 105 -9.16 6.52 14.95
N LEU A 106 -10.34 6.42 14.35
CA LEU A 106 -10.51 6.32 12.90
C LEU A 106 -10.93 7.67 12.32
N LEU A 107 -10.19 8.13 11.33
CA LEU A 107 -10.51 9.29 10.50
C LEU A 107 -10.63 8.87 9.03
N TYR A 108 -11.55 9.49 8.31
CA TYR A 108 -11.66 9.32 6.86
C TYR A 108 -11.18 10.58 6.15
N LEU A 109 -10.41 10.39 5.10
CA LEU A 109 -10.02 11.47 4.20
C LEU A 109 -11.27 12.10 3.52
N PRO A 110 -11.21 13.37 3.14
CA PRO A 110 -12.23 13.96 2.28
C PRO A 110 -12.39 13.15 0.98
N PRO A 111 -13.57 13.16 0.35
CA PRO A 111 -13.74 12.56 -0.95
C PRO A 111 -12.79 13.18 -1.98
N TYR A 112 -12.26 12.35 -2.89
CA TYR A 112 -11.40 12.79 -4.01
C TYR A 112 -10.16 13.60 -3.61
N SER A 113 -9.50 13.24 -2.50
CA SER A 113 -8.30 13.91 -1.99
C SER A 113 -7.10 12.97 -1.90
N PRO A 114 -6.60 12.42 -3.03
CA PRO A 114 -5.43 11.54 -3.03
C PRO A 114 -4.15 12.26 -2.63
N ASP A 115 -4.07 13.57 -2.82
CA ASP A 115 -2.98 14.45 -2.39
C ASP A 115 -2.81 14.48 -0.85
N LEU A 116 -3.86 14.21 -0.11
CA LEU A 116 -3.84 14.05 1.34
C LEU A 116 -3.52 12.61 1.79
N ASN A 117 -3.28 11.67 0.86
CA ASN A 117 -3.01 10.28 1.16
C ASN A 117 -1.53 9.92 0.87
N PRO A 118 -0.62 10.06 1.85
CA PRO A 118 0.81 9.86 1.63
C PRO A 118 1.20 8.43 1.25
N ILE A 119 0.37 7.42 1.57
CA ILE A 119 0.65 6.03 1.23
C ILE A 119 0.61 5.78 -0.28
N GLU A 120 -0.08 6.61 -1.05
CA GLU A 120 -0.10 6.56 -2.51
C GLU A 120 1.32 6.71 -3.11
N GLN A 121 2.15 7.57 -2.52
CA GLN A 121 3.54 7.74 -2.93
C GLN A 121 4.39 6.51 -2.57
N ALA A 122 4.16 5.92 -1.40
CA ALA A 122 4.80 4.66 -1.01
C ALA A 122 4.40 3.53 -1.98
N PHE A 123 3.13 3.44 -2.36
CA PHE A 123 2.66 2.46 -3.34
C PHE A 123 3.20 2.72 -4.75
N ALA A 124 3.39 3.96 -5.15
CA ALA A 124 4.04 4.29 -6.41
C ALA A 124 5.48 3.77 -6.46
N LYS A 125 6.26 3.98 -5.39
CA LYS A 125 7.60 3.41 -5.23
C LYS A 125 7.57 1.88 -5.22
N LEU A 126 6.68 1.27 -4.43
CA LEU A 126 6.52 -0.19 -4.37
C LEU A 126 6.28 -0.78 -5.76
N LYS A 127 5.36 -0.19 -6.53
CA LYS A 127 5.07 -0.62 -7.90
C LYS A 127 6.28 -0.47 -8.84
N ALA A 128 7.07 0.58 -8.69
CA ALA A 128 8.29 0.76 -9.47
C ALA A 128 9.32 -0.35 -9.17
N LEU A 129 9.50 -0.69 -7.89
CA LEU A 129 10.38 -1.78 -7.46
C LEU A 129 9.88 -3.16 -7.93
N LEU A 130 8.56 -3.41 -7.85
CA LEU A 130 7.96 -4.66 -8.35
C LEU A 130 8.15 -4.81 -9.88
N ARG A 131 8.00 -3.72 -10.65
CA ARG A 131 8.28 -3.73 -12.08
C ARG A 131 9.73 -4.08 -12.38
N ALA A 132 10.67 -3.59 -11.57
CA ALA A 132 12.08 -3.93 -11.71
C ALA A 132 12.37 -5.41 -11.38
N LYS A 133 11.67 -5.99 -10.41
CA LYS A 133 11.78 -7.42 -10.04
C LYS A 133 11.14 -8.35 -11.06
N ALA A 134 10.17 -7.86 -11.85
CA ALA A 134 9.52 -8.60 -12.94
C ALA A 134 9.00 -9.99 -12.51
N ALA A 135 8.36 -10.11 -11.35
CA ALA A 135 7.78 -11.35 -10.84
C ALA A 135 6.67 -11.88 -11.78
N ARG A 136 6.76 -13.14 -12.21
CA ARG A 136 5.90 -13.76 -13.23
C ARG A 136 4.93 -14.80 -12.68
N SER A 137 4.96 -15.08 -11.39
CA SER A 137 4.01 -15.96 -10.71
C SER A 137 3.48 -15.28 -9.45
N VAL A 138 2.32 -15.74 -8.98
CA VAL A 138 1.70 -15.23 -7.74
C VAL A 138 2.64 -15.39 -6.56
N GLY A 139 3.25 -16.56 -6.37
CA GLY A 139 4.19 -16.80 -5.28
C GLY A 139 5.43 -15.92 -5.35
N ALA A 140 5.99 -15.69 -6.56
CA ALA A 140 7.12 -14.79 -6.75
C ALA A 140 6.73 -13.31 -6.46
N LEU A 141 5.51 -12.91 -6.83
CA LEU A 141 4.98 -11.58 -6.55
C LEU A 141 4.79 -11.36 -5.05
N TRP A 142 4.20 -12.32 -4.35
CA TRP A 142 3.99 -12.24 -2.90
C TRP A 142 5.32 -12.23 -2.14
N LYS A 143 6.27 -13.08 -2.54
CA LYS A 143 7.63 -13.03 -2.00
C LYS A 143 8.28 -11.66 -2.22
N ALA A 144 8.18 -11.11 -3.44
CA ALA A 144 8.73 -9.79 -3.75
C ALA A 144 8.10 -8.68 -2.90
N LEU A 145 6.79 -8.72 -2.63
CA LEU A 145 6.11 -7.79 -1.73
C LEU A 145 6.65 -7.88 -0.30
N GLY A 146 6.83 -9.11 0.22
CA GLY A 146 7.40 -9.33 1.55
C GLY A 146 8.85 -8.80 1.66
N ASP A 147 9.68 -9.04 0.62
CA ASP A 147 11.08 -8.57 0.58
C ASP A 147 11.18 -7.04 0.45
N LEU A 148 10.19 -6.38 -0.17
CA LEU A 148 10.21 -4.95 -0.42
C LEU A 148 9.58 -4.11 0.71
N ALA A 149 8.67 -4.66 1.49
CA ALA A 149 8.03 -3.92 2.58
C ALA A 149 9.05 -3.35 3.59
N PRO A 150 10.14 -4.06 3.99
CA PRO A 150 11.17 -3.50 4.86
C PRO A 150 12.08 -2.45 4.21
N CYS A 151 12.02 -2.27 2.88
CA CYS A 151 12.88 -1.33 2.15
C CYS A 151 12.43 0.15 2.27
N PHE A 152 11.38 0.41 3.05
CA PHE A 152 10.89 1.76 3.30
C PHE A 152 11.53 2.34 4.55
N ALA A 153 12.59 3.13 4.36
CA ALA A 153 13.34 3.72 5.47
C ALA A 153 12.51 4.79 6.22
N PRO A 154 12.69 4.96 7.54
CA PRO A 154 11.96 5.96 8.32
C PRO A 154 12.04 7.37 7.75
N ALA A 155 13.22 7.83 7.34
CA ALA A 155 13.39 9.17 6.76
C ALA A 155 12.55 9.37 5.48
N GLU A 156 12.43 8.33 4.66
CA GLU A 156 11.62 8.36 3.45
C GLU A 156 10.12 8.36 3.77
N CYS A 157 9.68 7.52 4.71
CA CYS A 157 8.29 7.48 5.15
C CYS A 157 7.86 8.84 5.75
N ALA A 158 8.71 9.45 6.56
CA ALA A 158 8.49 10.80 7.07
C ALA A 158 8.42 11.85 5.94
N ASN A 159 9.18 11.68 4.85
CA ASN A 159 9.10 12.56 3.69
C ASN A 159 7.77 12.44 2.94
N PHE A 160 7.24 11.21 2.76
CA PHE A 160 5.91 11.02 2.15
C PHE A 160 4.83 11.75 2.95
N LEU A 161 4.86 11.63 4.27
CA LEU A 161 3.91 12.30 5.15
C LEU A 161 4.05 13.82 5.07
N ARG A 162 5.28 14.35 5.08
CA ARG A 162 5.53 15.79 4.93
C ARG A 162 5.03 16.33 3.60
N HIS A 163 5.24 15.60 2.52
CA HIS A 163 4.79 16.00 1.20
C HIS A 163 3.26 16.12 1.11
N ALA A 164 2.53 15.26 1.82
CA ALA A 164 1.08 15.32 1.93
C ALA A 164 0.58 16.33 2.98
N GLY A 165 1.45 17.16 3.56
CA GLY A 165 1.10 18.23 4.48
C GLY A 165 1.03 17.82 5.97
N TYR A 166 1.49 16.62 6.33
CA TYR A 166 1.49 16.15 7.71
C TYR A 166 2.84 16.44 8.36
N PHE A 167 2.85 17.37 9.31
CA PHE A 167 4.03 17.78 10.07
C PHE A 167 3.90 17.32 11.51
N TRP A 168 5.02 16.87 12.10
CA TRP A 168 5.16 16.69 13.53
C TRP A 168 6.04 17.84 14.08
N SER A 169 5.55 18.53 15.08
CA SER A 169 6.45 19.23 15.99
C SER A 169 7.07 18.16 16.88
N SER A 170 8.37 17.99 16.78
CA SER A 170 9.19 17.21 17.71
C SER A 170 9.14 17.81 19.12
#